data_ffea257f7211f8a1a277eebbfecf426c
#
_entry.id   ffea257f7211f8a1a277eebbfecf426c
#
_cell.length_a   1.000
_cell.length_b   1.000
_cell.length_c   1.000
_cell.angle_alpha   90.00
_cell.angle_beta   90.00
_cell.angle_gamma   90.00
#
_symmetry.space_group_name_H-M   'P 1'
#
loop_
_entity.id
_entity.type
_entity.pdbx_description
1 polymer ?
#
loop_
_entity_poly.entity_id
_entity_poly.type
_entity_poly.pdbx_seq_one_letter_code
_entity_poly.pdbx_strand_id
1 'polypeptide(L)'
;MFVAREWFRHRVGSFNEFSMRYAKASDEFYIPAPEDVRSQVGKPGAYSFEPVEPELAEQTREELQAVYDAAYETYNRLVEQGVARELARLVMPMGAYTEFYWTVNARSLMNFVSLRAAETAQREIRRYAEACERFLGEKMPVTHSAFVDNGRVAP
;
A
#
# COMPACT_ATOMS: atom_id res chain seq x y z
N MET A 1 -1.54 -5.61 -0.67
CA MET A 1 -1.39 -5.50 -2.16
C MET A 1 -1.93 -4.20 -2.75
N PHE A 2 -2.99 -3.58 -2.22
CA PHE A 2 -3.55 -2.36 -2.83
C PHE A 2 -2.56 -1.19 -2.89
N VAL A 3 -1.76 -0.94 -1.85
CA VAL A 3 -0.71 0.09 -1.84
C VAL A 3 0.41 -0.22 -2.86
N ALA A 4 0.81 -1.49 -2.98
CA ALA A 4 1.80 -1.91 -3.96
C ALA A 4 1.37 -1.60 -5.40
N ARG A 5 0.07 -1.73 -5.72
CA ARG A 5 -0.47 -1.38 -7.04
C ARG A 5 -0.34 0.11 -7.37
N GLU A 6 -0.48 0.99 -6.37
CA GLU A 6 -0.19 2.42 -6.55
C GLU A 6 1.31 2.68 -6.72
N TRP A 7 2.14 2.00 -5.94
CA TRP A 7 3.59 2.14 -6.00
C TRP A 7 4.12 1.73 -7.37
N PHE A 8 3.64 0.61 -7.91
CA PHE A 8 4.04 0.11 -9.24
C PHE A 8 3.64 1.02 -10.41
N ARG A 9 2.87 2.09 -10.17
CA ARG A 9 2.65 3.16 -11.15
C ARG A 9 3.91 4.01 -11.39
N HIS A 10 4.88 3.97 -10.48
CA HIS A 10 6.17 4.64 -10.62
C HIS A 10 7.14 3.74 -11.39
N ARG A 11 7.03 3.77 -12.72
CA ARG A 11 7.63 2.77 -13.65
C ARG A 11 9.12 2.98 -13.94
N VAL A 12 9.71 4.11 -13.53
CA VAL A 12 11.15 4.37 -13.71
C VAL A 12 11.91 3.79 -12.52
N GLY A 13 12.13 2.49 -12.58
CA GLY A 13 12.78 1.68 -11.57
C GLY A 13 12.54 0.20 -11.84
N SER A 14 13.10 -0.66 -11.02
CA SER A 14 12.88 -2.10 -11.07
C SER A 14 12.24 -2.60 -9.79
N PHE A 15 11.36 -3.58 -9.92
CA PHE A 15 10.66 -4.23 -8.82
C PHE A 15 10.94 -5.73 -8.84
N ASN A 16 11.16 -6.29 -7.66
CA ASN A 16 11.20 -7.72 -7.45
C ASN A 16 10.27 -8.06 -6.30
N GLU A 17 9.08 -8.53 -6.63
CA GLU A 17 8.01 -8.80 -5.67
C GLU A 17 7.99 -10.27 -5.27
N PHE A 18 7.72 -10.53 -3.99
CA PHE A 18 7.38 -11.84 -3.47
C PHE A 18 6.24 -12.46 -4.28
N SER A 19 6.39 -13.72 -4.66
CA SER A 19 5.40 -14.38 -5.51
C SER A 19 4.67 -15.50 -4.80
N MET A 20 3.39 -15.35 -4.58
CA MET A 20 2.48 -16.39 -4.10
C MET A 20 2.31 -17.56 -5.08
N ARG A 21 2.94 -17.54 -6.26
CA ARG A 21 3.02 -18.69 -7.15
C ARG A 21 3.98 -19.76 -6.62
N TYR A 22 5.05 -19.32 -5.96
CA TYR A 22 6.14 -20.18 -5.52
C TYR A 22 6.15 -20.39 -4.01
N ALA A 23 5.69 -19.43 -3.24
CA ALA A 23 5.64 -19.50 -1.79
C ALA A 23 4.19 -19.47 -1.28
N LYS A 24 3.99 -19.99 -0.07
CA LYS A 24 2.69 -19.93 0.60
C LYS A 24 2.37 -18.47 0.93
N ALA A 25 1.11 -18.06 0.71
CA ALA A 25 0.64 -16.76 1.16
C ALA A 25 0.71 -16.65 2.69
N SER A 26 1.03 -15.46 3.20
CA SER A 26 0.90 -15.11 4.60
C SER A 26 -0.57 -14.96 4.99
N ASP A 27 -0.87 -15.17 6.27
CA ASP A 27 -2.17 -14.88 6.91
C ASP A 27 -2.26 -13.44 7.44
N GLU A 28 -1.34 -12.58 7.02
CA GLU A 28 -1.31 -11.18 7.42
C GLU A 28 -2.10 -10.31 6.45
N PHE A 29 -3.06 -9.56 6.98
CA PHE A 29 -3.92 -8.67 6.22
C PHE A 29 -3.98 -7.29 6.85
N TYR A 30 -4.12 -6.29 6.02
CA TYR A 30 -4.30 -4.92 6.45
C TYR A 30 -5.73 -4.70 6.97
N ILE A 31 -5.84 -4.42 8.26
CA ILE A 31 -7.05 -3.90 8.89
C ILE A 31 -6.76 -2.44 9.27
N PRO A 32 -7.52 -1.46 8.80
CA PRO A 32 -7.30 -0.07 9.15
C PRO A 32 -7.50 0.14 10.66
N ALA A 33 -6.75 1.07 11.26
CA ALA A 33 -7.07 1.52 12.60
C ALA A 33 -8.46 2.20 12.60
N PRO A 34 -9.20 2.23 13.72
CA PRO A 34 -10.55 2.83 13.76
C PRO A 34 -10.59 4.25 13.18
N GLU A 35 -9.60 5.06 13.51
CA GLU A 35 -9.44 6.44 13.03
C GLU A 35 -9.06 6.54 11.55
N ASP A 36 -8.68 5.41 10.92
CA ASP A 36 -8.34 5.32 9.51
C ASP A 36 -9.52 4.88 8.63
N VAL A 37 -10.63 4.46 9.25
CA VAL A 37 -11.88 4.17 8.54
C VAL A 37 -12.58 5.49 8.23
N ARG A 38 -12.76 5.79 6.94
CA ARG A 38 -13.20 7.11 6.48
C ARG A 38 -14.30 7.00 5.43
N SER A 39 -15.25 7.93 5.49
CA SER A 39 -16.17 8.21 4.40
C SER A 39 -15.51 9.06 3.32
N GLN A 40 -15.94 8.90 2.10
CA GLN A 40 -15.50 9.68 0.96
C GLN A 40 -16.57 10.70 0.59
N VAL A 41 -16.24 11.99 0.68
CA VAL A 41 -17.16 13.11 0.42
C VAL A 41 -16.67 13.92 -0.76
N GLY A 42 -17.58 14.44 -1.59
CA GLY A 42 -17.25 15.31 -2.73
C GLY A 42 -17.43 14.65 -4.09
N LYS A 43 -16.72 15.16 -5.08
CA LYS A 43 -16.82 14.73 -6.49
C LYS A 43 -15.50 14.15 -6.99
N PRO A 44 -15.50 13.34 -8.06
CA PRO A 44 -14.27 12.85 -8.68
C PRO A 44 -13.27 13.98 -8.95
N GLY A 45 -12.03 13.80 -8.41
CA GLY A 45 -10.96 14.78 -8.51
C GLY A 45 -10.94 15.86 -7.39
N ALA A 46 -11.97 15.90 -6.53
CA ALA A 46 -12.06 16.83 -5.39
C ALA A 46 -12.69 16.13 -4.18
N TYR A 47 -12.19 14.96 -3.84
CA TYR A 47 -12.64 14.23 -2.67
C TYR A 47 -11.95 14.74 -1.40
N SER A 48 -12.74 14.82 -0.32
CA SER A 48 -12.27 14.86 1.06
C SER A 48 -12.62 13.54 1.75
N PHE A 49 -11.94 13.26 2.85
CA PHE A 49 -12.14 12.05 3.65
C PHE A 49 -12.41 12.47 5.08
N GLU A 50 -13.51 12.01 5.63
CA GLU A 50 -13.95 12.31 6.98
C GLU A 50 -14.02 11.03 7.81
N PRO A 51 -13.65 11.06 9.09
CA PRO A 51 -13.84 9.90 9.96
C PRO A 51 -15.31 9.46 9.95
N VAL A 52 -15.55 8.16 10.01
CA VAL A 52 -16.89 7.63 10.23
C VAL A 52 -17.18 7.53 11.74
N GLU A 53 -18.43 7.30 12.10
CA GLU A 53 -18.80 7.04 13.48
C GLU A 53 -18.07 5.81 14.04
N PRO A 54 -17.66 5.81 15.32
CA PRO A 54 -16.87 4.74 15.91
C PRO A 54 -17.47 3.34 15.76
N GLU A 55 -18.80 3.23 15.89
CA GLU A 55 -19.50 1.97 15.73
C GLU A 55 -19.39 1.41 14.30
N LEU A 56 -19.52 2.28 13.30
CA LEU A 56 -19.35 1.90 11.90
C LEU A 56 -17.88 1.55 11.59
N ALA A 57 -16.93 2.24 12.21
CA ALA A 57 -15.52 1.91 12.07
C ALA A 57 -15.23 0.50 12.56
N GLU A 58 -15.71 0.13 13.74
CA GLU A 58 -15.48 -1.19 14.32
C GLU A 58 -16.21 -2.28 13.51
N GLN A 59 -17.47 -2.07 13.16
CA GLN A 59 -18.20 -3.00 12.29
C GLN A 59 -17.46 -3.23 10.96
N THR A 60 -16.94 -2.18 10.33
CA THR A 60 -16.17 -2.30 9.08
C THR A 60 -14.92 -3.17 9.28
N ARG A 61 -14.23 -3.03 10.38
CA ARG A 61 -13.04 -3.81 10.73
C ARG A 61 -13.36 -5.28 10.93
N GLU A 62 -14.44 -5.56 11.67
CA GLU A 62 -14.94 -6.93 11.90
C GLU A 62 -15.33 -7.61 10.59
N GLU A 63 -16.04 -6.91 9.71
CA GLU A 63 -16.43 -7.43 8.39
C GLU A 63 -15.22 -7.71 7.51
N LEU A 64 -14.21 -6.82 7.51
CA LEU A 64 -12.95 -7.04 6.79
C LEU A 64 -12.21 -8.27 7.31
N GLN A 65 -12.10 -8.42 8.64
CA GLN A 65 -11.45 -9.58 9.25
C GLN A 65 -12.15 -10.87 8.86
N ALA A 66 -13.49 -10.92 8.97
CA ALA A 66 -14.26 -12.12 8.61
C ALA A 66 -14.06 -12.54 7.15
N VAL A 67 -14.03 -11.57 6.24
CA VAL A 67 -13.76 -11.83 4.81
C VAL A 67 -12.33 -12.34 4.59
N TYR A 68 -11.35 -11.78 5.30
CA TYR A 68 -9.96 -12.20 5.17
C TYR A 68 -9.74 -13.62 5.72
N ASP A 69 -10.33 -13.96 6.84
CA ASP A 69 -10.27 -15.29 7.41
C ASP A 69 -10.88 -16.33 6.47
N ALA A 70 -12.06 -16.06 5.94
CA ALA A 70 -12.74 -16.95 4.99
C ALA A 70 -11.94 -17.12 3.67
N ALA A 71 -11.31 -16.04 3.19
CA ALA A 71 -10.45 -16.08 2.00
C ALA A 71 -9.20 -16.94 2.23
N TYR A 72 -8.54 -16.76 3.38
CA TYR A 72 -7.34 -17.51 3.73
C TYR A 72 -7.63 -18.99 3.99
N GLU A 73 -8.72 -19.33 4.67
CA GLU A 73 -9.18 -20.71 4.83
C GLU A 73 -9.45 -21.36 3.48
N THR A 74 -10.11 -20.64 2.57
CA THR A 74 -10.37 -21.14 1.21
C THR A 74 -9.07 -21.38 0.44
N TYR A 75 -8.13 -20.44 0.51
CA TYR A 75 -6.80 -20.59 -0.10
C TYR A 75 -6.10 -21.86 0.41
N ASN A 76 -6.03 -22.05 1.73
CA ASN A 76 -5.39 -23.23 2.32
C ASN A 76 -6.06 -24.52 1.88
N ARG A 77 -7.39 -24.61 1.92
CA ARG A 77 -8.15 -25.77 1.49
C ARG A 77 -7.88 -26.12 0.02
N LEU A 78 -7.85 -25.15 -0.88
CA LEU A 78 -7.54 -25.36 -2.28
C LEU A 78 -6.12 -25.93 -2.48
N VAL A 79 -5.14 -25.37 -1.77
CA VAL A 79 -3.75 -25.86 -1.83
C VAL A 79 -3.63 -27.28 -1.29
N GLU A 80 -4.30 -27.60 -0.18
CA GLU A 80 -4.34 -28.94 0.41
C GLU A 80 -4.99 -29.98 -0.52
N GLN A 81 -5.97 -29.57 -1.31
CA GLN A 81 -6.63 -30.37 -2.33
C GLN A 81 -5.80 -30.54 -3.62
N GLY A 82 -4.60 -29.96 -3.67
CA GLY A 82 -3.69 -30.07 -4.82
C GLY A 82 -3.90 -29.04 -5.92
N VAL A 83 -4.74 -28.03 -5.70
CA VAL A 83 -4.90 -26.91 -6.65
C VAL A 83 -3.58 -26.12 -6.70
N ALA A 84 -3.10 -25.82 -7.88
CA ALA A 84 -1.89 -25.04 -8.07
C ALA A 84 -1.99 -23.67 -7.37
N ARG A 85 -0.95 -23.28 -6.65
CA ARG A 85 -0.91 -21.99 -5.91
C ARG A 85 -1.23 -20.78 -6.79
N GLU A 86 -0.84 -20.82 -8.05
CA GLU A 86 -1.14 -19.75 -9.01
C GLU A 86 -2.65 -19.54 -9.25
N LEU A 87 -3.47 -20.58 -9.04
CA LEU A 87 -4.93 -20.52 -9.10
C LEU A 87 -5.53 -20.30 -7.69
N ALA A 88 -5.05 -21.04 -6.69
CA ALA A 88 -5.55 -20.92 -5.32
C ALA A 88 -5.47 -19.47 -4.79
N ARG A 89 -4.42 -18.72 -5.13
CA ARG A 89 -4.23 -17.31 -4.75
C ARG A 89 -5.28 -16.34 -5.31
N LEU A 90 -6.13 -16.77 -6.25
CA LEU A 90 -7.18 -15.89 -6.80
C LEU A 90 -8.22 -15.46 -5.76
N VAL A 91 -8.35 -16.21 -4.67
CA VAL A 91 -9.24 -15.86 -3.56
C VAL A 91 -8.64 -14.82 -2.62
N MET A 92 -7.33 -14.52 -2.73
CA MET A 92 -6.64 -13.62 -1.80
C MET A 92 -7.11 -12.17 -1.98
N PRO A 93 -7.54 -11.51 -0.90
CA PRO A 93 -8.07 -10.16 -0.97
C PRO A 93 -6.98 -9.11 -1.18
N MET A 94 -7.38 -7.93 -1.62
CA MET A 94 -6.49 -6.79 -1.85
C MET A 94 -5.78 -6.30 -0.58
N GLY A 95 -6.34 -6.59 0.60
CA GLY A 95 -5.73 -6.29 1.88
C GLY A 95 -4.55 -7.17 2.26
N ALA A 96 -4.30 -8.29 1.55
CA ALA A 96 -3.14 -9.12 1.83
C ALA A 96 -1.82 -8.33 1.70
N TYR A 97 -0.92 -8.51 2.65
CA TYR A 97 0.41 -7.92 2.56
C TYR A 97 1.23 -8.57 1.45
N THR A 98 2.15 -7.81 0.90
CA THR A 98 3.18 -8.26 -0.04
C THR A 98 4.49 -7.59 0.30
N GLU A 99 5.58 -8.17 -0.14
CA GLU A 99 6.93 -7.62 0.01
C GLU A 99 7.57 -7.45 -1.36
N PHE A 100 8.35 -6.39 -1.54
CA PHE A 100 9.11 -6.20 -2.76
C PHE A 100 10.37 -5.36 -2.52
N TYR A 101 11.38 -5.65 -3.32
CA TYR A 101 12.52 -4.77 -3.49
C TYR A 101 12.21 -3.77 -4.60
N TRP A 102 12.48 -2.51 -4.34
CA TRP A 102 12.38 -1.45 -5.33
C TRP A 102 13.72 -0.76 -5.49
N THR A 103 14.28 -0.84 -6.70
CA THR A 103 15.50 -0.13 -7.06
C THR A 103 15.15 1.04 -7.95
N VAL A 104 15.54 2.23 -7.53
CA VAL A 104 15.14 3.50 -8.17
C VAL A 104 16.27 4.52 -8.05
N ASN A 105 16.40 5.42 -9.03
CA ASN A 105 17.30 6.56 -8.92
C ASN A 105 16.71 7.69 -8.05
N ALA A 106 17.57 8.61 -7.58
CA ALA A 106 17.15 9.68 -6.66
C ALA A 106 16.06 10.58 -7.26
N ARG A 107 16.14 10.92 -8.56
CA ARG A 107 15.11 11.73 -9.23
C ARG A 107 13.74 11.06 -9.18
N SER A 108 13.67 9.79 -9.53
CA SER A 108 12.41 9.03 -9.51
C SER A 108 11.89 8.81 -8.08
N LEU A 109 12.79 8.69 -7.09
CA LEU A 109 12.43 8.65 -5.68
C LEU A 109 11.81 9.99 -5.23
N MET A 110 12.41 11.12 -5.59
CA MET A 110 11.84 12.44 -5.31
C MET A 110 10.47 12.63 -5.97
N ASN A 111 10.29 12.16 -7.21
CA ASN A 111 8.99 12.19 -7.88
C ASN A 111 7.94 11.32 -7.15
N PHE A 112 8.33 10.16 -6.65
CA PHE A 112 7.46 9.32 -5.81
C PHE A 112 7.05 10.07 -4.54
N VAL A 113 8.00 10.68 -3.83
CA VAL A 113 7.74 11.46 -2.61
C VAL A 113 6.82 12.64 -2.93
N SER A 114 7.10 13.42 -3.98
CA SER A 114 6.25 14.55 -4.41
C SER A 114 4.78 14.15 -4.56
N LEU A 115 4.53 13.00 -5.17
CA LEU A 115 3.17 12.57 -5.49
C LEU A 115 2.49 11.80 -4.36
N ARG A 116 3.26 11.05 -3.55
CA ARG A 116 2.70 10.11 -2.57
C ARG A 116 2.80 10.57 -1.12
N ALA A 117 3.64 11.56 -0.81
CA ALA A 117 3.62 12.25 0.47
C ALA A 117 2.65 13.46 0.49
N ALA A 118 2.05 13.82 -0.64
CA ALA A 118 1.06 14.89 -0.72
C ALA A 118 -0.19 14.58 0.13
N GLU A 119 -0.82 15.61 0.69
CA GLU A 119 -2.03 15.46 1.51
C GLU A 119 -3.20 14.81 0.79
N THR A 120 -3.26 14.96 -0.55
CA THR A 120 -4.27 14.36 -1.40
C THR A 120 -4.00 12.88 -1.73
N ALA A 121 -2.80 12.36 -1.40
CA ALA A 121 -2.49 10.96 -1.60
C ALA A 121 -3.21 10.08 -0.58
N GLN A 122 -3.46 8.83 -0.96
CA GLN A 122 -4.03 7.84 -0.06
C GLN A 122 -3.16 7.71 1.21
N ARG A 123 -3.78 7.70 2.39
CA ARG A 123 -3.07 7.76 3.68
C ARG A 123 -2.06 6.62 3.85
N GLU A 124 -2.40 5.44 3.39
CA GLU A 124 -1.57 4.25 3.54
C GLU A 124 -0.27 4.37 2.74
N ILE A 125 -0.30 4.83 1.49
CA ILE A 125 0.93 5.02 0.70
C ILE A 125 1.74 6.21 1.18
N ARG A 126 1.09 7.24 1.77
CA ARG A 126 1.76 8.42 2.30
C ARG A 126 2.79 8.04 3.36
N ARG A 127 2.45 7.16 4.30
CA ARG A 127 3.36 6.68 5.35
C ARG A 127 4.65 6.07 4.78
N TYR A 128 4.54 5.35 3.66
CA TYR A 128 5.71 4.79 2.97
C TYR A 128 6.51 5.88 2.24
N ALA A 129 5.84 6.85 1.61
CA ALA A 129 6.52 7.95 0.93
C ALA A 129 7.30 8.82 1.93
N GLU A 130 6.76 9.09 3.10
CA GLU A 130 7.43 9.79 4.21
C GLU A 130 8.65 8.99 4.72
N ALA A 131 8.54 7.66 4.80
CA ALA A 131 9.68 6.82 5.14
C ALA A 131 10.78 6.89 4.07
N CYS A 132 10.40 6.85 2.79
CA CYS A 132 11.33 7.01 1.68
C CYS A 132 12.02 8.39 1.69
N GLU A 133 11.29 9.46 2.04
CA GLU A 133 11.87 10.80 2.18
C GLU A 133 12.89 10.86 3.31
N ARG A 134 12.61 10.23 4.46
CA ARG A 134 13.61 10.13 5.55
C ARG A 134 14.89 9.44 5.08
N PHE A 135 14.79 8.32 4.38
CA PHE A 135 15.96 7.64 3.83
C PHE A 135 16.71 8.49 2.81
N LEU A 136 16.01 9.25 1.97
CA LEU A 136 16.64 10.21 1.06
C LEU A 136 17.44 11.25 1.86
N GLY A 137 16.86 11.82 2.92
CA GLY A 137 17.52 12.78 3.80
C GLY A 137 18.77 12.22 4.50
N GLU A 138 18.70 10.98 4.98
CA GLU A 138 19.83 10.30 5.63
C GLU A 138 20.98 9.98 4.67
N LYS A 139 20.66 9.53 3.46
CA LYS A 139 21.65 9.04 2.50
C LYS A 139 22.16 10.10 1.53
N MET A 140 21.35 11.10 1.24
CA MET A 140 21.62 12.15 0.26
C MET A 140 21.19 13.53 0.79
N PRO A 141 21.78 14.02 1.91
CA PRO A 141 21.28 15.20 2.63
C PRO A 141 21.30 16.48 1.78
N VAL A 142 22.30 16.67 0.93
CA VAL A 142 22.38 17.85 0.04
C VAL A 142 21.26 17.82 -1.00
N THR A 143 21.01 16.67 -1.61
CA THR A 143 19.94 16.48 -2.58
C THR A 143 18.57 16.67 -1.93
N HIS A 144 18.39 16.14 -0.72
CA HIS A 144 17.15 16.29 0.04
C HIS A 144 16.89 17.75 0.43
N SER A 145 17.92 18.49 0.90
CA SER A 145 17.77 19.92 1.21
C SER A 145 17.31 20.69 -0.03
N ALA A 146 17.98 20.51 -1.17
CA ALA A 146 17.58 21.19 -2.41
C ALA A 146 16.14 20.81 -2.85
N PHE A 147 15.73 19.56 -2.67
CA PHE A 147 14.38 19.10 -2.97
C PHE A 147 13.32 19.80 -2.07
N VAL A 148 13.59 19.89 -0.77
CA VAL A 148 12.71 20.58 0.20
C VAL A 148 12.64 22.07 -0.11
N ASP A 149 13.78 22.74 -0.36
CA ASP A 149 13.87 24.16 -0.67
C ASP A 149 13.10 24.53 -1.96
N ASN A 150 12.98 23.59 -2.90
CA ASN A 150 12.15 23.72 -4.10
C ASN A 150 10.71 23.22 -3.91
N GLY A 151 10.18 23.20 -2.69
CA GLY A 151 8.79 22.86 -2.40
C GLY A 151 8.44 21.39 -2.69
N ARG A 152 9.40 20.49 -2.62
CA ARG A 152 9.27 19.05 -2.93
C ARG A 152 8.81 18.78 -4.36
N VAL A 153 9.19 19.61 -5.29
CA VAL A 153 9.00 19.37 -6.73
C VAL A 153 10.23 18.63 -7.27
N ALA A 154 10.01 17.45 -7.83
CA ALA A 154 11.09 16.65 -8.43
C ALA A 154 11.63 17.33 -9.69
N PRO A 155 12.95 17.31 -9.92
CA PRO A 155 13.58 17.91 -11.09
C PRO A 155 13.25 17.18 -12.40
#